data_9873c92ac5c04806045f390f0d8beaa8
#
_entry.id   9873c92ac5c04806045f390f0d8beaa8
#
_cell.length_a   1.000
_cell.length_b   1.000
_cell.length_c   1.000
_cell.angle_alpha   90.00
_cell.angle_beta   90.00
_cell.angle_gamma   90.00
#
_symmetry.space_group_name_H-M   'P 1'
#
loop_
_entity.id
_entity.type
_entity.pdbx_description
1 polymer ?
#
loop_
_entity_poly.entity_id
_entity_poly.type
_entity_poly.pdbx_seq_one_letter_code
_entity_poly.pdbx_strand_id
1 'polypeptide(L)'
;MKHLTREELIEQLKTLANDETEVPMSMGAMCYSPAPPEPVKAKCDSCGKQIQEMSWRKVDRHILNKKIKTIENLGFDAKIEQLCSDCVAKLGLKDEDGDAFYDGEMYFVFYFKTKEQENYHLAVSNDEDDYNAVIAFLKNEKTYTDYFDNTHVIKDELPLIKRMTGISI
;
A
#
# COMPACT_ATOMS: atom_id res chain seq x y z
N MET A 1 -20.42 -5.37 11.33
CA MET A 1 -19.13 -4.67 11.47
C MET A 1 -19.38 -3.19 11.67
N LYS A 2 -18.79 -2.60 12.67
CA LYS A 2 -18.85 -1.15 12.87
C LYS A 2 -17.90 -0.50 11.85
N HIS A 3 -18.42 0.39 11.02
CA HIS A 3 -17.60 1.15 10.09
C HIS A 3 -16.94 2.31 10.85
N LEU A 4 -15.61 2.35 10.87
CA LEU A 4 -14.88 3.42 11.51
C LEU A 4 -14.96 4.71 10.70
N THR A 5 -15.18 5.82 11.39
CA THR A 5 -15.09 7.15 10.81
C THR A 5 -13.63 7.59 10.67
N ARG A 6 -13.38 8.65 9.91
CA ARG A 6 -12.04 9.24 9.80
C ARG A 6 -11.51 9.69 11.17
N GLU A 7 -12.37 10.25 12.01
CA GLU A 7 -12.00 10.69 13.36
C GLU A 7 -11.62 9.54 14.27
N GLU A 8 -12.36 8.42 14.21
CA GLU A 8 -12.03 7.19 14.93
C GLU A 8 -10.67 6.60 14.48
N LEU A 9 -10.35 6.67 13.18
CA LEU A 9 -9.04 6.26 12.66
C LEU A 9 -7.90 7.16 13.15
N ILE A 10 -8.12 8.47 13.23
CA ILE A 10 -7.12 9.41 13.78
C ILE A 10 -6.85 9.11 15.25
N GLU A 11 -7.88 8.83 16.04
CA GLU A 11 -7.74 8.48 17.45
C GLU A 11 -7.01 7.15 17.62
N GLN A 12 -7.30 6.17 16.77
CA GLN A 12 -6.59 4.89 16.72
C GLN A 12 -5.10 5.09 16.39
N LEU A 13 -4.77 5.98 15.45
CA LEU A 13 -3.40 6.33 15.12
C LEU A 13 -2.64 6.93 16.32
N LYS A 14 -3.28 7.84 17.05
CA LYS A 14 -2.70 8.45 18.27
C LYS A 14 -2.43 7.40 19.33
N THR A 15 -3.37 6.47 19.52
CA THR A 15 -3.23 5.38 20.50
C THR A 15 -2.04 4.49 20.14
N LEU A 16 -1.90 4.12 18.87
CA LEU A 16 -0.77 3.30 18.39
C LEU A 16 0.57 4.03 18.50
N ALA A 17 0.61 5.33 18.23
CA ALA A 17 1.83 6.13 18.37
C ALA A 17 2.39 6.16 19.80
N ASN A 18 1.50 5.99 20.79
CA ASN A 18 1.85 5.95 22.21
C ASN A 18 1.98 4.53 22.78
N ASP A 19 1.80 3.50 21.96
CA ASP A 19 1.92 2.10 22.39
C ASP A 19 3.40 1.70 22.55
N GLU A 20 3.77 1.20 23.71
CA GLU A 20 5.12 0.74 24.03
C GLU A 20 5.32 -0.76 23.79
N THR A 21 4.42 -1.41 23.09
CA THR A 21 4.51 -2.85 22.82
C THR A 21 5.72 -3.16 21.94
N GLU A 22 6.67 -3.91 22.48
CA GLU A 22 7.81 -4.44 21.71
C GLU A 22 7.48 -5.85 21.22
N VAL A 23 7.77 -6.09 19.94
CA VAL A 23 7.71 -7.44 19.36
C VAL A 23 9.14 -7.92 19.13
N PRO A 24 9.48 -9.15 19.55
CA PRO A 24 10.83 -9.68 19.34
C PRO A 24 11.12 -9.76 17.83
N MET A 25 12.28 -9.22 17.44
CA MET A 25 12.74 -9.30 16.05
C MET A 25 13.01 -10.75 15.68
N SER A 26 12.34 -11.26 14.67
CA SER A 26 12.68 -12.53 14.06
C SER A 26 13.89 -12.34 13.14
N MET A 27 15.00 -12.98 13.49
CA MET A 27 16.17 -13.04 12.62
C MET A 27 16.00 -14.16 11.60
N GLY A 28 15.59 -13.84 10.39
CA GLY A 28 15.43 -14.81 9.32
C GLY A 28 15.78 -14.23 7.97
N ALA A 29 17.03 -13.90 7.74
CA ALA A 29 17.48 -13.56 6.39
C ALA A 29 18.16 -14.77 5.75
N MET A 30 17.47 -15.45 4.85
CA MET A 30 18.11 -16.35 3.90
C MET A 30 18.46 -15.55 2.65
N CYS A 31 19.76 -15.41 2.38
CA CYS A 31 20.23 -14.86 1.13
C CYS A 31 20.08 -15.91 0.02
N TYR A 32 19.00 -15.84 -0.72
CA TYR A 32 18.90 -16.52 -2.00
C TYR A 32 19.40 -15.59 -3.09
N SER A 33 20.25 -16.14 -3.99
CA SER A 33 20.49 -15.51 -5.28
C SER A 33 19.25 -15.72 -6.14
N PRO A 34 18.40 -14.71 -6.34
CA PRO A 34 17.16 -14.92 -7.08
C PRO A 34 17.45 -15.21 -8.55
N ALA A 35 16.64 -16.06 -9.16
CA ALA A 35 16.64 -16.23 -10.61
C ALA A 35 16.39 -14.87 -11.29
N PRO A 36 16.92 -14.65 -12.52
CA PRO A 36 16.62 -13.42 -13.26
C PRO A 36 15.11 -13.18 -13.36
N PRO A 37 14.65 -11.93 -13.21
CA PRO A 37 13.21 -11.66 -13.30
C PRO A 37 12.69 -11.98 -14.70
N GLU A 38 11.52 -12.60 -14.76
CA GLU A 38 10.81 -12.77 -16.03
C GLU A 38 10.15 -11.46 -16.46
N PRO A 39 10.21 -11.14 -17.77
CA PRO A 39 9.53 -9.95 -18.28
C PRO A 39 8.00 -10.10 -18.18
N VAL A 40 7.35 -9.06 -17.70
CA VAL A 40 5.88 -8.99 -17.57
C VAL A 40 5.36 -7.92 -18.51
N LYS A 41 4.36 -8.27 -19.31
CA LYS A 41 3.61 -7.28 -20.07
C LYS A 41 2.55 -6.65 -19.19
N ALA A 42 2.57 -5.34 -19.11
CA ALA A 42 1.60 -4.58 -18.34
C ALA A 42 0.95 -3.49 -19.23
N LYS A 43 -0.30 -3.18 -18.98
CA LYS A 43 -1.08 -2.17 -19.70
C LYS A 43 -1.56 -1.10 -18.73
N CYS A 44 -1.33 0.15 -19.09
CA CYS A 44 -1.85 1.28 -18.32
C CYS A 44 -3.38 1.34 -18.41
N ASP A 45 -4.05 1.39 -17.28
CA ASP A 45 -5.52 1.44 -17.21
C ASP A 45 -6.08 2.76 -17.75
N SER A 46 -5.28 3.83 -17.74
CA SER A 46 -5.72 5.16 -18.18
C SER A 46 -5.49 5.39 -19.69
N CYS A 47 -4.27 5.24 -20.18
CA CYS A 47 -3.92 5.58 -21.55
C CYS A 47 -3.77 4.37 -22.49
N GLY A 48 -3.78 3.15 -21.94
CA GLY A 48 -3.62 1.93 -22.74
C GLY A 48 -2.19 1.60 -23.16
N LYS A 49 -1.20 2.42 -22.79
CA LYS A 49 0.21 2.15 -23.07
C LYS A 49 0.61 0.79 -22.51
N GLN A 50 1.26 -0.02 -23.34
CA GLN A 50 1.82 -1.30 -22.92
C GLN A 50 3.31 -1.16 -22.72
N ILE A 51 3.81 -1.72 -21.63
CA ILE A 51 5.24 -1.83 -21.36
C ILE A 51 5.61 -3.26 -20.96
N GLN A 52 6.86 -3.61 -21.22
CA GLN A 52 7.44 -4.85 -20.76
C GLN A 52 8.34 -4.52 -19.57
N GLU A 53 7.95 -4.99 -18.41
CA GLU A 53 8.57 -4.67 -17.14
C GLU A 53 9.38 -5.86 -16.65
N MET A 54 10.59 -5.57 -16.15
CA MET A 54 11.44 -6.54 -15.45
C MET A 54 11.35 -6.26 -13.96
N SER A 55 10.71 -7.14 -13.21
CA SER A 55 10.55 -6.97 -11.77
C SER A 55 11.04 -8.19 -11.00
N TRP A 56 11.84 -7.96 -9.99
CA TRP A 56 12.29 -8.99 -9.05
C TRP A 56 11.17 -9.46 -8.13
N ARG A 57 10.22 -8.59 -7.87
CA ARG A 57 9.03 -8.88 -7.10
C ARG A 57 7.81 -8.46 -7.91
N LYS A 58 7.10 -9.46 -8.41
CA LYS A 58 5.84 -9.23 -9.08
C LYS A 58 4.75 -9.06 -8.04
N VAL A 59 4.22 -7.86 -7.94
CA VAL A 59 2.93 -7.69 -7.30
C VAL A 59 1.86 -8.03 -8.32
N ASP A 60 1.19 -9.14 -8.11
CA ASP A 60 0.08 -9.54 -8.96
C ASP A 60 -1.13 -8.64 -8.66
N ARG A 61 -1.69 -8.04 -9.71
CA ARG A 61 -2.94 -7.27 -9.62
C ARG A 61 -4.06 -8.05 -8.94
N HIS A 62 -4.12 -9.36 -9.15
CA HIS A 62 -5.11 -10.22 -8.52
C HIS A 62 -4.96 -10.27 -7.00
N ILE A 63 -3.74 -10.32 -6.51
CA ILE A 63 -3.43 -10.26 -5.07
C ILE A 63 -3.86 -8.90 -4.51
N LEU A 64 -3.52 -7.80 -5.18
CA LEU A 64 -3.91 -6.46 -4.76
C LEU A 64 -5.43 -6.28 -4.77
N ASN A 65 -6.12 -6.79 -5.78
CA ASN A 65 -7.59 -6.74 -5.83
C ASN A 65 -8.24 -7.45 -4.64
N LYS A 66 -7.68 -8.57 -4.18
CA LYS A 66 -8.15 -9.23 -2.96
C LYS A 66 -7.95 -8.37 -1.71
N LYS A 67 -6.82 -7.68 -1.61
CA LYS A 67 -6.56 -6.76 -0.50
C LYS A 67 -7.50 -5.56 -0.52
N ILE A 68 -7.75 -4.99 -1.68
CA ILE A 68 -8.74 -3.92 -1.86
C ILE A 68 -10.13 -4.38 -1.42
N LYS A 69 -10.55 -5.58 -1.82
CA LYS A 69 -11.83 -6.14 -1.39
C LYS A 69 -11.91 -6.32 0.12
N THR A 70 -10.81 -6.69 0.77
CA THR A 70 -10.75 -6.75 2.23
C THR A 70 -10.98 -5.37 2.85
N ILE A 71 -10.37 -4.33 2.30
CA ILE A 71 -10.55 -2.94 2.76
C ILE A 71 -12.01 -2.49 2.57
N GLU A 72 -12.61 -2.80 1.41
CA GLU A 72 -14.02 -2.50 1.16
C GLU A 72 -14.95 -3.22 2.14
N ASN A 73 -14.67 -4.47 2.46
CA ASN A 73 -15.45 -5.25 3.44
C ASN A 73 -15.33 -4.67 4.86
N LEU A 74 -14.27 -3.94 5.16
CA LEU A 74 -14.12 -3.20 6.42
C LEU A 74 -14.92 -1.88 6.45
N GLY A 75 -15.54 -1.50 5.33
CA GLY A 75 -16.40 -0.34 5.22
C GLY A 75 -15.75 0.92 4.67
N PHE A 76 -14.60 0.79 4.02
CA PHE A 76 -13.89 1.90 3.39
C PHE A 76 -14.02 1.84 1.87
N ASP A 77 -13.93 2.99 1.21
CA ASP A 77 -13.89 3.06 -0.24
C ASP A 77 -12.43 2.97 -0.69
N ALA A 78 -12.10 1.95 -1.46
CA ALA A 78 -10.77 1.73 -1.96
C ALA A 78 -10.78 1.16 -3.37
N LYS A 79 -9.80 1.53 -4.16
CA LYS A 79 -9.53 0.93 -5.47
C LYS A 79 -8.06 1.07 -5.83
N ILE A 80 -7.63 0.29 -6.81
CA ILE A 80 -6.30 0.41 -7.43
C ILE A 80 -6.43 0.58 -8.92
N GLU A 81 -5.48 1.31 -9.49
CA GLU A 81 -5.26 1.41 -10.93
C GLU A 81 -3.79 1.17 -11.23
N GLN A 82 -3.50 0.46 -12.31
CA GLN A 82 -2.15 0.27 -12.80
C GLN A 82 -1.88 1.32 -13.87
N LEU A 83 -0.94 2.23 -13.61
CA LEU A 83 -0.68 3.39 -14.46
C LEU A 83 0.79 3.47 -14.88
N CYS A 84 1.04 3.96 -16.09
CA CYS A 84 2.39 4.32 -16.51
C CYS A 84 2.85 5.63 -15.84
N SER A 85 4.16 5.91 -15.91
CA SER A 85 4.77 7.10 -15.29
C SER A 85 4.10 8.41 -15.70
N ASP A 86 3.75 8.56 -16.98
CA ASP A 86 3.08 9.77 -17.49
C ASP A 86 1.70 9.99 -16.86
N CYS A 87 0.92 8.91 -16.72
CA CYS A 87 -0.41 8.98 -16.11
C CYS A 87 -0.32 9.24 -14.59
N VAL A 88 0.65 8.67 -13.91
CA VAL A 88 0.91 8.96 -12.49
C VAL A 88 1.31 10.43 -12.30
N ALA A 89 2.17 10.95 -13.18
CA ALA A 89 2.58 12.35 -13.13
C ALA A 89 1.40 13.33 -13.34
N LYS A 90 0.44 12.97 -14.21
CA LYS A 90 -0.79 13.76 -14.42
C LYS A 90 -1.67 13.85 -13.18
N LEU A 91 -1.58 12.87 -12.28
CA LEU A 91 -2.26 12.90 -10.98
C LEU A 91 -1.55 13.77 -9.95
N GLY A 92 -0.38 14.32 -10.27
CA GLY A 92 0.44 15.13 -9.35
C GLY A 92 1.17 14.33 -8.30
N LEU A 93 1.28 13.01 -8.49
CA LEU A 93 1.99 12.13 -7.57
C LEU A 93 3.48 12.11 -7.85
N LYS A 94 4.26 11.92 -6.81
CA LYS A 94 5.71 11.78 -6.84
C LYS A 94 6.13 10.60 -5.99
N ASP A 95 7.37 10.13 -6.16
CA ASP A 95 7.93 9.10 -5.33
C ASP A 95 8.20 9.58 -3.88
N GLU A 96 8.72 8.72 -3.05
CA GLU A 96 8.99 9.02 -1.63
C GLU A 96 10.02 10.14 -1.45
N ASP A 97 10.94 10.32 -2.41
CA ASP A 97 11.97 11.37 -2.42
C ASP A 97 11.48 12.67 -3.08
N GLY A 98 10.27 12.70 -3.59
CA GLY A 98 9.68 13.84 -4.28
C GLY A 98 10.06 13.93 -5.75
N ASP A 99 10.63 12.88 -6.32
CA ASP A 99 11.04 12.79 -7.71
C ASP A 99 9.93 12.24 -8.61
N ALA A 100 10.10 12.42 -9.92
CA ALA A 100 9.23 11.83 -10.90
C ALA A 100 9.48 10.31 -11.01
N PHE A 101 8.42 9.55 -11.26
CA PHE A 101 8.50 8.13 -11.48
C PHE A 101 9.25 7.77 -12.77
N TYR A 102 9.99 6.68 -12.74
CA TYR A 102 10.75 6.20 -13.89
C TYR A 102 9.85 5.80 -15.05
N ASP A 103 10.23 6.23 -16.25
CA ASP A 103 9.59 5.74 -17.47
C ASP A 103 9.98 4.27 -17.72
N GLY A 104 9.07 3.50 -18.31
CA GLY A 104 9.28 2.07 -18.56
C GLY A 104 8.84 1.15 -17.43
N GLU A 105 8.32 1.67 -16.34
CA GLU A 105 7.71 0.92 -15.25
C GLU A 105 6.23 1.23 -15.11
N MET A 106 5.49 0.29 -14.53
CA MET A 106 4.11 0.47 -14.13
C MET A 106 4.00 0.64 -12.64
N TYR A 107 3.05 1.46 -12.24
CA TYR A 107 2.82 1.79 -10.85
C TYR A 107 1.38 1.50 -10.47
N PHE A 108 1.18 0.90 -9.29
CA PHE A 108 -0.14 0.77 -8.70
C PHE A 108 -0.45 2.03 -7.90
N VAL A 109 -1.50 2.71 -8.31
CA VAL A 109 -2.05 3.86 -7.58
C VAL A 109 -3.19 3.36 -6.70
N PHE A 110 -3.04 3.59 -5.42
CA PHE A 110 -4.02 3.25 -4.39
C PHE A 110 -4.90 4.46 -4.10
N TYR A 111 -6.20 4.29 -4.23
CA TYR A 111 -7.22 5.27 -3.91
C TYR A 111 -7.90 4.85 -2.62
N PHE A 112 -7.91 5.73 -1.63
CA PHE A 112 -8.52 5.45 -0.34
C PHE A 112 -9.33 6.63 0.17
N LYS A 113 -10.51 6.38 0.67
CA LYS A 113 -11.28 7.36 1.47
C LYS A 113 -12.20 6.66 2.47
N THR A 114 -12.54 7.38 3.53
CA THR A 114 -13.66 7.03 4.41
C THR A 114 -14.98 7.46 3.76
N LYS A 115 -16.09 6.93 4.24
CA LYS A 115 -17.42 7.26 3.67
C LYS A 115 -17.80 8.73 3.81
N GLU A 116 -17.24 9.43 4.80
CA GLU A 116 -17.49 10.84 5.07
C GLU A 116 -16.68 11.78 4.17
N GLN A 117 -15.67 11.27 3.48
CA GLN A 117 -14.81 12.08 2.61
C GLN A 117 -15.40 12.16 1.20
N GLU A 118 -15.31 13.33 0.57
CA GLU A 118 -15.71 13.51 -0.82
C GLU A 118 -14.65 13.03 -1.81
N ASN A 119 -13.37 13.23 -1.47
CA ASN A 119 -12.25 12.96 -2.35
C ASN A 119 -11.40 11.79 -1.85
N TYR A 120 -10.87 11.01 -2.80
CA TYR A 120 -9.88 9.98 -2.51
C TYR A 120 -8.53 10.59 -2.16
N HIS A 121 -7.87 10.01 -1.16
CA HIS A 121 -6.43 10.13 -1.00
C HIS A 121 -5.76 9.15 -1.96
N LEU A 122 -4.67 9.58 -2.60
CA LEU A 122 -3.94 8.80 -3.58
C LEU A 122 -2.52 8.53 -3.08
N ALA A 123 -2.09 7.30 -3.23
CA ALA A 123 -0.71 6.91 -2.96
C ALA A 123 -0.24 5.89 -3.99
N VAL A 124 1.05 5.89 -4.28
CA VAL A 124 1.66 4.85 -5.13
C VAL A 124 2.29 3.80 -4.24
N SER A 125 1.96 2.55 -4.46
CA SER A 125 2.66 1.43 -3.86
C SER A 125 2.61 0.20 -4.76
N ASN A 126 3.80 -0.33 -5.06
CA ASN A 126 3.98 -1.61 -5.74
C ASN A 126 4.33 -2.74 -4.77
N ASP A 127 4.26 -2.50 -3.48
CA ASP A 127 4.56 -3.48 -2.46
C ASP A 127 3.29 -3.97 -1.78
N GLU A 128 3.03 -5.28 -1.85
CA GLU A 128 1.85 -5.85 -1.20
C GLU A 128 1.87 -5.72 0.33
N ASP A 129 3.05 -5.61 0.94
CA ASP A 129 3.17 -5.45 2.39
C ASP A 129 2.68 -4.08 2.85
N ASP A 130 2.76 -3.06 2.02
CA ASP A 130 2.16 -1.75 2.29
C ASP A 130 0.64 -1.88 2.51
N TYR A 131 -0.02 -2.68 1.68
CA TYR A 131 -1.45 -2.95 1.80
C TYR A 131 -1.77 -3.81 3.02
N ASN A 132 -0.88 -4.75 3.38
CA ASN A 132 -1.03 -5.55 4.61
C ASN A 132 -0.98 -4.67 5.86
N ALA A 133 -0.06 -3.71 5.90
CA ALA A 133 0.04 -2.75 6.99
C ALA A 133 -1.23 -1.89 7.12
N VAL A 134 -1.75 -1.39 6.00
CA VAL A 134 -3.01 -0.64 5.97
C VAL A 134 -4.18 -1.48 6.47
N ILE A 135 -4.31 -2.72 5.99
CA ILE A 135 -5.39 -3.62 6.41
C ILE A 135 -5.31 -3.90 7.92
N ALA A 136 -4.13 -4.21 8.43
CA ALA A 136 -3.93 -4.45 9.87
C ALA A 136 -4.31 -3.21 10.70
N PHE A 137 -3.89 -2.02 10.26
CA PHE A 137 -4.29 -0.77 10.88
C PHE A 137 -5.81 -0.59 10.90
N LEU A 138 -6.48 -0.80 9.77
CA LEU A 138 -7.95 -0.64 9.67
C LEU A 138 -8.71 -1.67 10.52
N LYS A 139 -8.14 -2.84 10.76
CA LYS A 139 -8.67 -3.87 11.67
C LYS A 139 -8.36 -3.62 13.14
N ASN A 140 -7.60 -2.58 13.45
CA ASN A 140 -7.08 -2.31 14.80
C ASN A 140 -6.17 -3.44 15.34
N GLU A 141 -5.42 -4.07 14.46
CA GLU A 141 -4.39 -5.03 14.83
C GLU A 141 -3.09 -4.28 15.17
N LYS A 142 -2.28 -4.85 16.08
CA LYS A 142 -1.01 -4.23 16.50
C LYS A 142 0.17 -4.64 15.62
N THR A 143 0.02 -5.76 14.93
CA THR A 143 1.06 -6.37 14.10
C THR A 143 0.49 -6.89 12.79
N TYR A 144 1.36 -7.06 11.80
CA TYR A 144 1.05 -7.80 10.59
C TYR A 144 2.25 -8.66 10.18
N THR A 145 2.01 -9.61 9.31
CA THR A 145 3.05 -10.49 8.75
C THR A 145 3.29 -10.11 7.28
N ASP A 146 4.57 -9.97 6.92
CA ASP A 146 4.96 -9.67 5.55
C ASP A 146 5.00 -10.93 4.67
N TYR A 147 5.37 -10.74 3.41
CA TYR A 147 5.49 -11.84 2.43
C TYR A 147 6.52 -12.92 2.85
N PHE A 148 7.52 -12.57 3.65
CA PHE A 148 8.54 -13.48 4.15
C PHE A 148 8.26 -14.05 5.54
N ASP A 149 7.02 -13.96 6.00
CA ASP A 149 6.57 -14.40 7.34
C ASP A 149 7.24 -13.65 8.52
N ASN A 150 7.80 -12.47 8.28
CA ASN A 150 8.28 -11.61 9.36
C ASN A 150 7.13 -10.83 9.99
N THR A 151 7.17 -10.70 11.30
CA THR A 151 6.18 -9.91 12.03
C THR A 151 6.64 -8.46 12.17
N HIS A 152 5.79 -7.53 11.77
CA HIS A 152 5.99 -6.09 11.87
C HIS A 152 5.01 -5.47 12.86
N VAL A 153 5.46 -4.44 13.56
CA VAL A 153 4.62 -3.68 14.50
C VAL A 153 4.02 -2.48 13.77
N ILE A 154 2.70 -2.33 13.83
CA ILE A 154 2.00 -1.22 13.15
C ILE A 154 2.49 0.15 13.63
N LYS A 155 2.88 0.29 14.89
CA LYS A 155 3.48 1.51 15.42
C LYS A 155 4.66 2.01 14.59
N ASP A 156 5.51 1.10 14.12
CA ASP A 156 6.70 1.44 13.34
C ASP A 156 6.37 1.78 11.88
N GLU A 157 5.17 1.42 11.45
CA GLU A 157 4.66 1.65 10.10
C GLU A 157 3.74 2.89 9.98
N LEU A 158 3.66 3.72 11.01
CA LEU A 158 2.78 4.89 10.99
C LEU A 158 3.08 5.87 9.85
N PRO A 159 4.34 6.15 9.47
CA PRO A 159 4.64 6.99 8.31
C PRO A 159 4.07 6.43 7.01
N LEU A 160 4.20 5.11 6.81
CA LEU A 160 3.63 4.39 5.67
C LEU A 160 2.10 4.48 5.65
N ILE A 161 1.45 4.22 6.78
CA ILE A 161 0.00 4.27 6.92
C ILE A 161 -0.54 5.67 6.62
N LYS A 162 0.13 6.70 7.13
CA LYS A 162 -0.21 8.11 6.84
C LYS A 162 -0.09 8.41 5.34
N ARG A 163 0.99 7.94 4.71
CA ARG A 163 1.22 8.11 3.27
C ARG A 163 0.13 7.43 2.44
N MET A 164 -0.23 6.20 2.80
CA MET A 164 -1.21 5.39 2.06
C MET A 164 -2.66 5.85 2.24
N THR A 165 -3.01 6.31 3.43
CA THR A 165 -4.41 6.63 3.76
C THR A 165 -4.71 8.12 3.82
N GLY A 166 -3.70 8.97 3.88
CA GLY A 166 -3.88 10.42 4.09
C GLY A 166 -4.37 10.77 5.50
N ILE A 167 -4.44 9.81 6.40
CA ILE A 167 -4.80 10.05 7.79
C ILE A 167 -3.57 10.59 8.52
N SER A 168 -3.73 11.72 9.17
CA SER A 168 -2.65 12.35 9.95
C SER A 168 -3.16 12.82 11.30
N ILE A 169 -2.26 12.85 12.24
CA ILE A 169 -2.52 13.34 13.58
C ILE A 169 -2.36 14.87 13.58
#